data_e0a01388cfa19e421f712725950cb7a4
#
_entry.id   e0a01388cfa19e421f712725950cb7a4
#
_cell.length_a   1.000
_cell.length_b   1.000
_cell.length_c   1.000
_cell.angle_alpha   90.00
_cell.angle_beta   90.00
_cell.angle_gamma   90.00
#
_symmetry.space_group_name_H-M   'P 1'
#
loop_
_entity.id
_entity.type
_entity.pdbx_description
1 polymer ?
#
loop_
_entity_poly.entity_id
_entity_poly.type
_entity_poly.pdbx_seq_one_letter_code
_entity_poly.pdbx_strand_id
1 'polypeptide(L)'
;AKCISLEWKTSNAIPWGKIEEVKGLGIKATDKEGNQYWAGSFKTLVDQNYKEDDHNIYIQKNNQLIGWIDVEDEIRPDAKLVIETLHKQGVHTILLSGDRQSKCDKIGKALGIQEIIGEQSPADKLTQLDNFVKKYPTAMVGDGINDAPALAKATIGISLSNASHIAIQTAQVILMNQGLKNLPMDPFDNR
;
A
#
# COMPACT_ATOMS: atom_id res chain seq x y z
N ALA A 1 -10.33 -5.91 4.12
CA ALA A 1 -11.54 -6.47 4.76
C ALA A 1 -12.20 -5.49 5.73
N LYS A 2 -11.43 -4.90 6.67
CA LYS A 2 -11.99 -4.02 7.73
C LYS A 2 -12.69 -2.78 7.16
N CYS A 3 -12.14 -2.10 6.15
CA CYS A 3 -12.77 -0.95 5.50
C CYS A 3 -14.07 -1.34 4.80
N ILE A 4 -14.10 -2.46 4.07
CA ILE A 4 -15.32 -2.95 3.39
C ILE A 4 -16.43 -3.23 4.40
N SER A 5 -16.13 -3.84 5.56
CA SER A 5 -17.13 -4.16 6.59
C SER A 5 -17.64 -2.92 7.35
N LEU A 6 -16.90 -1.81 7.33
CA LEU A 6 -17.33 -0.55 7.93
C LEU A 6 -18.27 0.24 7.00
N GLU A 7 -17.97 0.25 5.70
CA GLU A 7 -18.72 1.01 4.69
C GLU A 7 -19.99 0.27 4.25
N TRP A 8 -19.92 -1.06 4.12
CA TRP A 8 -21.04 -1.85 3.64
C TRP A 8 -21.71 -2.64 4.73
N LYS A 9 -22.76 -2.05 5.29
CA LYS A 9 -23.68 -2.72 6.22
C LYS A 9 -24.91 -3.17 5.44
N THR A 10 -25.17 -4.47 5.42
CA THR A 10 -26.41 -5.01 4.85
C THR A 10 -27.29 -5.54 5.96
N SER A 11 -28.60 -5.28 5.85
CA SER A 11 -29.63 -5.93 6.70
C SER A 11 -29.93 -7.35 6.25
N ASN A 12 -29.60 -7.72 5.01
CA ASN A 12 -29.86 -9.01 4.41
C ASN A 12 -28.58 -9.84 4.37
N ALA A 13 -28.25 -10.51 5.48
CA ALA A 13 -27.13 -11.41 5.53
C ALA A 13 -27.44 -12.70 4.74
N ILE A 14 -26.55 -13.12 3.85
CA ILE A 14 -26.61 -14.42 3.21
C ILE A 14 -26.31 -15.49 4.27
N PRO A 15 -27.17 -16.51 4.46
CA PRO A 15 -26.88 -17.58 5.39
C PRO A 15 -25.82 -18.52 4.80
N TRP A 16 -24.56 -18.26 5.14
CA TRP A 16 -23.43 -19.06 4.67
C TRP A 16 -23.45 -20.46 5.30
N GLY A 17 -23.22 -21.49 4.47
CA GLY A 17 -23.00 -22.86 4.92
C GLY A 17 -21.53 -23.11 5.25
N LYS A 18 -20.60 -22.62 4.42
CA LYS A 18 -19.15 -22.76 4.59
C LYS A 18 -18.43 -21.51 4.10
N ILE A 19 -17.40 -21.09 4.83
CA ILE A 19 -16.50 -20.02 4.42
C ILE A 19 -15.07 -20.51 4.61
N GLU A 20 -14.22 -20.35 3.60
CA GLU A 20 -12.81 -20.76 3.61
C GLU A 20 -11.94 -19.61 3.07
N GLU A 21 -10.88 -19.29 3.78
CA GLU A 21 -9.83 -18.42 3.28
C GLU A 21 -8.81 -19.24 2.48
N VAL A 22 -8.51 -18.81 1.27
CA VAL A 22 -7.43 -19.36 0.45
C VAL A 22 -6.30 -18.36 0.43
N LYS A 23 -5.27 -18.66 1.22
CA LYS A 23 -4.14 -17.74 1.48
C LYS A 23 -3.53 -17.21 0.18
N GLY A 24 -3.45 -15.87 0.08
CA GLY A 24 -2.88 -15.17 -1.08
C GLY A 24 -3.78 -15.11 -2.32
N LEU A 25 -4.98 -15.71 -2.28
CA LEU A 25 -5.91 -15.72 -3.40
C LEU A 25 -7.25 -15.05 -3.07
N GLY A 26 -7.84 -15.30 -1.90
CA GLY A 26 -9.12 -14.71 -1.52
C GLY A 26 -9.95 -15.59 -0.59
N ILE A 27 -11.27 -15.40 -0.64
CA ILE A 27 -12.25 -16.10 0.19
C ILE A 27 -13.21 -16.85 -0.70
N LYS A 28 -13.44 -18.14 -0.40
CA LYS A 28 -14.47 -18.99 -0.99
C LYS A 28 -15.60 -19.18 0.02
N ALA A 29 -16.84 -19.08 -0.43
CA ALA A 29 -18.01 -19.31 0.41
C ALA A 29 -19.06 -20.15 -0.34
N THR A 30 -19.85 -20.92 0.41
CA THR A 30 -21.01 -21.66 -0.11
C THR A 30 -22.21 -21.27 0.73
N ASP A 31 -23.32 -20.90 0.09
CA ASP A 31 -24.57 -20.64 0.79
C ASP A 31 -25.32 -21.95 1.13
N LYS A 32 -26.44 -21.84 1.83
CA LYS A 32 -27.27 -23.03 2.20
C LYS A 32 -27.96 -23.66 1.00
N GLU A 33 -28.05 -22.93 -0.13
CA GLU A 33 -28.65 -23.45 -1.37
C GLU A 33 -27.62 -24.16 -2.25
N GLY A 34 -26.33 -24.17 -1.84
CA GLY A 34 -25.25 -24.81 -2.57
C GLY A 34 -24.58 -23.91 -3.61
N ASN A 35 -24.95 -22.63 -3.72
CA ASN A 35 -24.26 -21.70 -4.60
C ASN A 35 -22.84 -21.42 -4.06
N GLN A 36 -21.88 -21.44 -4.97
CA GLN A 36 -20.49 -21.12 -4.66
C GLN A 36 -20.19 -19.66 -4.95
N TYR A 37 -19.55 -18.98 -4.01
CA TYR A 37 -19.09 -17.61 -4.14
C TYR A 37 -17.58 -17.57 -3.98
N TRP A 38 -16.98 -16.66 -4.70
CA TRP A 38 -15.55 -16.37 -4.60
C TRP A 38 -15.34 -14.85 -4.56
N ALA A 39 -14.54 -14.39 -3.63
CA ALA A 39 -14.08 -13.00 -3.56
C ALA A 39 -12.55 -13.02 -3.49
N GLY A 40 -11.87 -12.54 -4.53
CA GLY A 40 -10.41 -12.65 -4.60
C GLY A 40 -9.77 -11.87 -5.73
N SER A 41 -8.47 -12.11 -5.94
CA SER A 41 -7.67 -11.45 -6.97
C SER A 41 -8.07 -11.92 -8.37
N PHE A 42 -7.68 -11.15 -9.39
CA PHE A 42 -7.87 -11.50 -10.81
C PHE A 42 -7.43 -12.94 -11.15
N LYS A 43 -6.35 -13.42 -10.52
CA LYS A 43 -5.82 -14.79 -10.71
C LYS A 43 -6.83 -15.89 -10.42
N THR A 44 -7.89 -15.58 -9.69
CA THR A 44 -8.94 -16.53 -9.32
C THR A 44 -10.16 -16.44 -10.22
N LEU A 45 -10.17 -15.51 -11.16
CA LEU A 45 -11.29 -15.32 -12.07
C LEU A 45 -11.36 -16.47 -13.09
N VAL A 46 -12.50 -17.16 -13.11
CA VAL A 46 -12.77 -18.28 -14.03
C VAL A 46 -13.49 -17.80 -15.28
N ASP A 47 -14.14 -16.63 -15.22
CA ASP A 47 -14.85 -16.05 -16.35
C ASP A 47 -13.87 -15.59 -17.43
N GLN A 48 -13.77 -16.36 -18.53
CA GLN A 48 -12.88 -16.09 -19.64
C GLN A 48 -13.26 -14.87 -20.51
N ASN A 49 -14.45 -14.31 -20.29
CA ASN A 49 -14.91 -13.11 -21.01
C ASN A 49 -14.28 -11.83 -20.44
N TYR A 50 -13.77 -11.90 -19.21
CA TYR A 50 -13.10 -10.78 -18.56
C TYR A 50 -11.58 -10.96 -18.62
N LYS A 51 -10.88 -10.00 -19.25
CA LYS A 51 -9.42 -10.12 -19.55
C LYS A 51 -8.56 -9.05 -18.91
N GLU A 52 -9.18 -8.07 -18.24
CA GLU A 52 -8.47 -6.92 -17.70
C GLU A 52 -8.31 -7.08 -16.18
N ASP A 53 -7.07 -6.96 -15.68
CA ASP A 53 -6.76 -6.97 -14.25
C ASP A 53 -6.70 -5.52 -13.74
N ASP A 54 -7.86 -4.85 -13.71
CA ASP A 54 -8.01 -3.44 -13.37
C ASP A 54 -8.69 -3.18 -12.02
N HIS A 55 -9.19 -4.24 -11.35
CA HIS A 55 -9.86 -4.15 -10.06
C HIS A 55 -9.10 -4.86 -8.93
N ASN A 56 -9.36 -4.47 -7.68
CA ASN A 56 -8.67 -5.04 -6.52
C ASN A 56 -9.24 -6.40 -6.12
N ILE A 57 -10.55 -6.54 -6.11
CA ILE A 57 -11.25 -7.78 -5.69
C ILE A 57 -12.35 -8.07 -6.69
N TYR A 58 -12.36 -9.26 -7.23
CA TYR A 58 -13.40 -9.78 -8.12
C TYR A 58 -14.35 -10.70 -7.34
N ILE A 59 -15.65 -10.54 -7.56
CA ILE A 59 -16.69 -11.34 -6.91
C ILE A 59 -17.36 -12.22 -7.96
N GLN A 60 -17.34 -13.52 -7.72
CA GLN A 60 -17.94 -14.52 -8.59
C GLN A 60 -19.04 -15.30 -7.85
N LYS A 61 -20.07 -15.69 -8.57
CA LYS A 61 -21.09 -16.66 -8.14
C LYS A 61 -21.15 -17.77 -9.18
N ASN A 62 -20.98 -19.03 -8.77
CA ASN A 62 -21.02 -20.20 -9.66
C ASN A 62 -20.12 -20.02 -10.90
N ASN A 63 -18.89 -19.51 -10.70
CA ASN A 63 -17.89 -19.21 -11.73
C ASN A 63 -18.24 -18.06 -12.70
N GLN A 64 -19.29 -17.31 -12.46
CA GLN A 64 -19.63 -16.12 -13.24
C GLN A 64 -19.23 -14.86 -12.45
N LEU A 65 -18.61 -13.90 -13.10
CA LEU A 65 -18.32 -12.61 -12.51
C LEU A 65 -19.64 -11.86 -12.25
N ILE A 66 -19.89 -11.47 -11.00
CA ILE A 66 -21.08 -10.73 -10.59
C ILE A 66 -20.76 -9.31 -10.14
N GLY A 67 -19.49 -8.97 -9.97
CA GLY A 67 -19.05 -7.63 -9.60
C GLY A 67 -17.60 -7.59 -9.13
N TRP A 68 -17.16 -6.41 -8.77
CA TRP A 68 -15.84 -6.16 -8.22
C TRP A 68 -15.89 -5.10 -7.12
N ILE A 69 -14.82 -5.03 -6.34
CA ILE A 69 -14.62 -4.01 -5.31
C ILE A 69 -13.26 -3.38 -5.55
N ASP A 70 -13.25 -2.06 -5.66
CA ASP A 70 -12.04 -1.27 -5.66
C ASP A 70 -11.83 -0.65 -4.29
N VAL A 71 -10.59 -0.78 -3.78
CA VAL A 71 -10.16 -0.16 -2.54
C VAL A 71 -9.11 0.87 -2.92
N GLU A 72 -9.45 2.13 -2.78
CA GLU A 72 -8.50 3.22 -2.93
C GLU A 72 -7.95 3.62 -1.56
N ASP A 73 -6.63 3.77 -1.50
CA ASP A 73 -6.01 4.39 -0.34
C ASP A 73 -6.22 5.91 -0.44
N GLU A 74 -6.75 6.50 0.60
CA GLU A 74 -6.93 7.93 0.68
C GLU A 74 -5.58 8.62 0.88
N ILE A 75 -5.25 9.56 -0.02
CA ILE A 75 -4.06 10.40 0.14
C ILE A 75 -4.28 11.31 1.36
N ARG A 76 -3.33 11.32 2.29
CA ARG A 76 -3.41 12.18 3.47
C ARG A 76 -3.54 13.65 3.05
N PRO A 77 -4.42 14.43 3.68
CA PRO A 77 -4.68 15.82 3.27
C PRO A 77 -3.43 16.72 3.27
N ASP A 78 -2.48 16.44 4.15
CA ASP A 78 -1.23 17.18 4.31
C ASP A 78 -0.08 16.69 3.40
N ALA A 79 -0.23 15.54 2.74
CA ALA A 79 0.86 14.90 1.99
C ALA A 79 1.40 15.80 0.87
N LYS A 80 0.53 16.46 0.11
CA LYS A 80 0.94 17.35 -0.97
C LYS A 80 1.77 18.53 -0.47
N LEU A 81 1.33 19.18 0.60
CA LEU A 81 2.03 20.30 1.22
C LEU A 81 3.42 19.88 1.72
N VAL A 82 3.52 18.68 2.30
CA VAL A 82 4.80 18.12 2.77
C VAL A 82 5.76 17.95 1.59
N ILE A 83 5.33 17.33 0.49
CA ILE A 83 6.17 17.14 -0.71
C ILE A 83 6.61 18.49 -1.29
N GLU A 84 5.70 19.45 -1.43
CA GLU A 84 6.04 20.80 -1.90
C GLU A 84 7.07 21.49 -1.00
N THR A 85 6.97 21.29 0.32
CA THR A 85 7.92 21.88 1.27
C THR A 85 9.30 21.26 1.15
N LEU A 86 9.38 19.92 1.02
CA LEU A 86 10.64 19.20 0.76
C LEU A 86 11.30 19.68 -0.53
N HIS A 87 10.53 19.87 -1.61
CA HIS A 87 11.06 20.41 -2.87
C HIS A 87 11.65 21.82 -2.71
N LYS A 88 11.00 22.70 -1.92
CA LYS A 88 11.53 24.05 -1.62
C LYS A 88 12.85 24.00 -0.85
N GLN A 89 13.07 22.94 -0.08
CA GLN A 89 14.33 22.67 0.63
C GLN A 89 15.38 21.98 -0.25
N GLY A 90 15.09 21.73 -1.53
CA GLY A 90 16.00 21.05 -2.46
C GLY A 90 16.04 19.51 -2.29
N VAL A 91 15.11 18.93 -1.55
CA VAL A 91 15.04 17.49 -1.35
C VAL A 91 14.39 16.83 -2.57
N HIS A 92 15.08 15.86 -3.17
CA HIS A 92 14.54 15.01 -4.22
C HIS A 92 13.64 13.93 -3.63
N THR A 93 12.41 13.81 -4.15
CA THR A 93 11.43 12.87 -3.61
C THR A 93 11.19 11.68 -4.54
N ILE A 94 11.14 10.48 -3.95
CA ILE A 94 10.97 9.22 -4.67
C ILE A 94 9.84 8.43 -4.02
N LEU A 95 8.86 7.97 -4.82
CA LEU A 95 7.88 6.98 -4.39
C LEU A 95 8.37 5.58 -4.77
N LEU A 96 8.64 4.75 -3.77
CA LEU A 96 9.13 3.39 -3.93
C LEU A 96 8.10 2.41 -3.34
N SER A 97 7.29 1.78 -4.19
CA SER A 97 6.14 0.97 -3.77
C SER A 97 6.11 -0.43 -4.39
N GLY A 98 5.49 -1.38 -3.70
CA GLY A 98 5.13 -2.69 -4.25
C GLY A 98 3.83 -2.71 -5.04
N ASP A 99 3.07 -1.61 -5.03
CA ASP A 99 1.84 -1.47 -5.80
C ASP A 99 2.12 -1.40 -7.31
N ARG A 100 1.07 -1.61 -8.12
CA ARG A 100 1.16 -1.49 -9.59
C ARG A 100 1.68 -0.12 -10.00
N GLN A 101 2.51 -0.08 -11.04
CA GLN A 101 3.09 1.17 -11.54
C GLN A 101 2.01 2.22 -11.84
N SER A 102 0.89 1.83 -12.46
CA SER A 102 -0.22 2.73 -12.79
C SER A 102 -0.85 3.41 -11.56
N LYS A 103 -0.98 2.67 -10.43
CA LYS A 103 -1.46 3.23 -9.16
C LYS A 103 -0.42 4.20 -8.57
N CYS A 104 0.86 3.81 -8.59
CA CYS A 104 1.94 4.65 -8.13
C CYS A 104 2.04 5.96 -8.94
N ASP A 105 1.88 5.88 -10.27
CA ASP A 105 1.89 7.05 -11.15
C ASP A 105 0.74 8.01 -10.84
N LYS A 106 -0.47 7.49 -10.61
CA LYS A 106 -1.63 8.31 -10.21
C LYS A 106 -1.36 9.09 -8.92
N ILE A 107 -0.86 8.40 -7.89
CA ILE A 107 -0.56 9.00 -6.58
C ILE A 107 0.62 9.95 -6.67
N GLY A 108 1.72 9.53 -7.28
CA GLY A 108 2.94 10.33 -7.38
C GLY A 108 2.73 11.63 -8.16
N LYS A 109 1.99 11.57 -9.29
CA LYS A 109 1.61 12.77 -10.06
C LYS A 109 0.71 13.71 -9.25
N ALA A 110 -0.28 13.18 -8.52
CA ALA A 110 -1.18 13.99 -7.70
C ALA A 110 -0.42 14.73 -6.57
N LEU A 111 0.63 14.11 -6.02
CA LEU A 111 1.49 14.68 -4.98
C LEU A 111 2.64 15.52 -5.52
N GLY A 112 2.97 15.43 -6.82
CA GLY A 112 4.11 16.08 -7.43
C GLY A 112 5.45 15.40 -7.12
N ILE A 113 5.47 14.10 -6.82
CA ILE A 113 6.69 13.33 -6.55
C ILE A 113 7.52 13.24 -7.85
N GLN A 114 8.84 13.44 -7.74
CA GLN A 114 9.72 13.60 -8.90
C GLN A 114 10.09 12.27 -9.56
N GLU A 115 10.22 11.20 -8.77
CA GLU A 115 10.54 9.87 -9.27
C GLU A 115 9.57 8.83 -8.72
N ILE A 116 9.03 7.94 -9.58
CA ILE A 116 8.00 6.99 -9.21
C ILE A 116 8.41 5.60 -9.67
N ILE A 117 8.60 4.69 -8.72
CA ILE A 117 9.06 3.31 -8.95
C ILE A 117 8.06 2.37 -8.27
N GLY A 118 7.17 1.79 -9.06
CA GLY A 118 6.18 0.80 -8.62
C GLY A 118 6.66 -0.65 -8.78
N GLU A 119 5.80 -1.60 -8.42
CA GLU A 119 5.99 -3.05 -8.61
C GLU A 119 7.26 -3.62 -7.95
N GLN A 120 7.74 -2.98 -6.90
CA GLN A 120 8.98 -3.36 -6.23
C GLN A 120 8.73 -4.41 -5.14
N SER A 121 9.38 -5.56 -5.27
CA SER A 121 9.48 -6.52 -4.17
C SER A 121 10.30 -5.92 -2.99
N PRO A 122 10.23 -6.48 -1.78
CA PRO A 122 11.09 -6.05 -0.67
C PRO A 122 12.59 -6.09 -1.01
N ALA A 123 13.03 -7.07 -1.80
CA ALA A 123 14.42 -7.18 -2.25
C ALA A 123 14.79 -6.09 -3.27
N ASP A 124 13.87 -5.76 -4.19
CA ASP A 124 14.07 -4.69 -5.17
C ASP A 124 14.15 -3.33 -4.47
N LYS A 125 13.24 -3.06 -3.52
CA LYS A 125 13.29 -1.84 -2.68
C LYS A 125 14.64 -1.66 -2.01
N LEU A 126 15.17 -2.75 -1.42
CA LEU A 126 16.48 -2.71 -0.77
C LEU A 126 17.61 -2.41 -1.74
N THR A 127 17.57 -3.00 -2.93
CA THR A 127 18.56 -2.78 -4.01
C THR A 127 18.51 -1.34 -4.52
N GLN A 128 17.32 -0.80 -4.77
CA GLN A 128 17.15 0.60 -5.19
C GLN A 128 17.68 1.56 -4.12
N LEU A 129 17.32 1.32 -2.86
CA LEU A 129 17.77 2.16 -1.76
C LEU A 129 19.31 2.12 -1.60
N ASP A 130 19.93 0.96 -1.75
CA ASP A 130 21.41 0.82 -1.71
C ASP A 130 22.08 1.67 -2.81
N ASN A 131 21.47 1.75 -3.98
CA ASN A 131 21.96 2.59 -5.07
C ASN A 131 21.82 4.08 -4.78
N PHE A 132 20.75 4.50 -4.10
CA PHE A 132 20.55 5.89 -3.69
C PHE A 132 21.51 6.28 -2.57
N VAL A 133 21.62 5.48 -1.51
CA VAL A 133 22.49 5.74 -0.34
C VAL A 133 23.97 5.86 -0.74
N LYS A 134 24.42 5.12 -1.75
CA LYS A 134 25.80 5.24 -2.28
C LYS A 134 26.08 6.59 -2.96
N LYS A 135 25.05 7.27 -3.42
CA LYS A 135 25.21 8.52 -4.19
C LYS A 135 24.86 9.75 -3.37
N TYR A 136 23.87 9.63 -2.48
CA TYR A 136 23.30 10.76 -1.75
C TYR A 136 22.90 10.36 -0.33
N PRO A 137 22.96 11.28 0.66
CA PRO A 137 22.28 11.09 1.93
C PRO A 137 20.78 10.84 1.67
N THR A 138 20.26 9.69 2.13
CA THR A 138 18.93 9.24 1.78
C THR A 138 18.11 8.94 3.02
N ALA A 139 16.96 9.61 3.18
CA ALA A 139 15.97 9.28 4.18
C ALA A 139 14.93 8.30 3.58
N MET A 140 14.58 7.26 4.34
CA MET A 140 13.51 6.31 4.00
C MET A 140 12.37 6.47 4.98
N VAL A 141 11.17 6.70 4.47
CA VAL A 141 9.94 6.73 5.27
C VAL A 141 9.15 5.45 4.99
N GLY A 142 8.82 4.70 6.04
CA GLY A 142 8.06 3.45 5.90
C GLY A 142 7.27 3.10 7.16
N ASP A 143 6.22 2.29 7.01
CA ASP A 143 5.33 1.89 8.10
C ASP A 143 5.12 0.37 8.21
N GLY A 144 5.56 -0.38 7.22
CA GLY A 144 5.36 -1.81 7.10
C GLY A 144 6.51 -2.67 7.63
N ILE A 145 6.19 -3.93 7.94
CA ILE A 145 7.19 -4.96 8.28
C ILE A 145 8.16 -5.16 7.10
N ASN A 146 7.64 -5.08 5.89
CA ASN A 146 8.41 -5.27 4.66
C ASN A 146 9.41 -4.14 4.39
N ASP A 147 9.23 -2.98 5.00
CA ASP A 147 10.10 -1.82 4.83
C ASP A 147 11.24 -1.78 5.87
N ALA A 148 11.19 -2.61 6.91
CA ALA A 148 12.19 -2.64 7.98
C ALA A 148 13.64 -2.80 7.47
N PRO A 149 13.97 -3.71 6.53
CA PRO A 149 15.31 -3.79 5.98
C PRO A 149 15.75 -2.52 5.24
N ALA A 150 14.83 -1.86 4.54
CA ALA A 150 15.08 -0.59 3.85
C ALA A 150 15.26 0.57 4.84
N LEU A 151 14.46 0.65 5.91
CA LEU A 151 14.63 1.63 7.00
C LEU A 151 16.01 1.50 7.65
N ALA A 152 16.46 0.27 7.93
CA ALA A 152 17.79 0.02 8.50
C ALA A 152 18.94 0.40 7.57
N LYS A 153 18.74 0.30 6.26
CA LYS A 153 19.76 0.56 5.23
C LYS A 153 19.89 2.03 4.88
N ALA A 154 18.84 2.81 5.04
CA ALA A 154 18.82 4.24 4.76
C ALA A 154 19.87 5.00 5.60
N THR A 155 20.29 6.18 5.15
CA THR A 155 21.10 7.08 5.98
C THR A 155 20.30 7.50 7.21
N ILE A 156 18.99 7.72 7.05
CA ILE A 156 18.02 7.93 8.13
C ILE A 156 16.75 7.15 7.82
N GLY A 157 16.40 6.17 8.65
CA GLY A 157 15.12 5.48 8.61
C GLY A 157 14.10 6.21 9.47
N ILE A 158 12.95 6.50 8.91
CA ILE A 158 11.87 7.25 9.55
C ILE A 158 10.61 6.40 9.54
N SER A 159 9.99 6.19 10.70
CA SER A 159 8.74 5.46 10.84
C SER A 159 7.63 6.33 11.42
N LEU A 160 6.38 5.95 11.16
CA LEU A 160 5.22 6.60 11.77
C LEU A 160 4.88 5.92 13.10
N SER A 161 4.33 6.65 14.06
CA SER A 161 3.98 6.11 15.39
C SER A 161 2.89 5.01 15.35
N ASN A 162 2.11 4.93 14.28
CA ASN A 162 1.11 3.89 14.03
C ASN A 162 1.60 2.78 13.09
N ALA A 163 2.90 2.75 12.80
CA ALA A 163 3.54 1.73 11.97
C ALA A 163 3.62 0.37 12.69
N SER A 164 4.09 -0.64 11.98
CA SER A 164 4.36 -1.95 12.57
C SER A 164 5.45 -1.87 13.64
N HIS A 165 5.37 -2.73 14.66
CA HIS A 165 6.34 -2.76 15.75
C HIS A 165 7.79 -2.94 15.24
N ILE A 166 7.98 -3.73 14.19
CA ILE A 166 9.31 -3.96 13.58
C ILE A 166 9.82 -2.68 12.90
N ALA A 167 8.96 -1.96 12.16
CA ALA A 167 9.35 -0.71 11.53
C ALA A 167 9.74 0.36 12.57
N ILE A 168 8.96 0.46 13.67
CA ILE A 168 9.26 1.37 14.80
C ILE A 168 10.60 1.03 15.45
N GLN A 169 10.89 -0.26 15.69
CA GLN A 169 12.16 -0.68 16.31
C GLN A 169 13.37 -0.48 15.39
N THR A 170 13.18 -0.45 14.09
CA THR A 170 14.27 -0.35 13.12
C THR A 170 14.58 1.11 12.74
N ALA A 171 13.60 1.99 12.80
CA ALA A 171 13.76 3.39 12.43
C ALA A 171 14.58 4.17 13.45
N GLN A 172 15.41 5.10 12.98
CA GLN A 172 16.15 6.05 13.83
C GLN A 172 15.26 7.20 14.30
N VAL A 173 14.21 7.54 13.53
CA VAL A 173 13.28 8.62 13.84
C VAL A 173 11.85 8.07 13.82
N ILE A 174 11.04 8.45 14.81
CA ILE A 174 9.62 8.10 14.88
C ILE A 174 8.80 9.40 14.84
N LEU A 175 7.99 9.55 13.80
CA LEU A 175 7.08 10.68 13.67
C LEU A 175 5.82 10.44 14.50
N MET A 176 5.64 11.23 15.55
CA MET A 176 4.48 11.14 16.45
C MET A 176 3.26 11.89 15.88
N ASN A 177 2.05 11.49 16.29
CA ASN A 177 0.81 12.23 16.10
C ASN A 177 0.52 12.67 14.64
N GLN A 178 0.28 11.71 13.73
CA GLN A 178 -0.03 11.98 12.31
C GLN A 178 1.10 12.68 11.51
N GLY A 179 2.26 12.55 11.92
CA GLY A 179 3.59 13.04 11.74
C GLY A 179 4.14 13.41 10.37
N LEU A 180 3.50 13.17 9.21
CA LEU A 180 4.10 13.54 7.92
C LEU A 180 4.39 15.05 7.84
N LYS A 181 3.55 15.91 8.40
CA LYS A 181 3.76 17.36 8.45
C LYS A 181 5.01 17.80 9.25
N ASN A 182 5.57 16.92 10.06
CA ASN A 182 6.81 17.17 10.81
C ASN A 182 8.05 16.71 10.01
N LEU A 183 7.87 16.07 8.86
CA LEU A 183 8.97 15.62 8.00
C LEU A 183 9.82 16.73 7.39
N PRO A 184 9.27 17.94 7.06
CA PRO A 184 10.06 19.06 6.54
C PRO A 184 11.07 19.71 7.51
N MET A 185 11.14 19.26 8.76
CA MET A 185 12.30 19.58 9.60
C MET A 185 13.50 18.86 8.98
N ASP A 186 14.49 19.64 8.54
CA ASP A 186 15.68 19.11 7.84
C ASP A 186 16.31 17.95 8.64
N PRO A 187 16.15 16.69 8.22
CA PRO A 187 16.68 15.56 8.97
C PRO A 187 18.21 15.48 8.93
N PHE A 188 18.85 16.34 8.15
CA PHE A 188 20.30 16.43 7.99
C PHE A 188 20.88 17.73 8.56
N ASP A 189 20.06 18.62 9.13
CA ASP A 189 20.54 19.85 9.80
C ASP A 189 21.06 19.52 11.19
N ASN A 190 22.35 19.40 11.32
CA ASN A 190 23.09 19.20 12.58
C ASN A 190 23.32 20.54 13.34
N ARG A 191 22.38 21.48 13.33
CA ARG A 191 22.49 22.68 14.16
C ARG A 191 21.98 22.48 15.56
#